data_fbbbd81cb4eb6892fab728ee4db7c278
#
_entry.id   fbbbd81cb4eb6892fab728ee4db7c278
#
_cell.length_a   1.000
_cell.length_b   1.000
_cell.length_c   1.000
_cell.angle_alpha   90.00
_cell.angle_beta   90.00
_cell.angle_gamma   90.00
#
_symmetry.space_group_name_H-M   'P 1'
#
loop_
_entity.id
_entity.type
_entity.pdbx_description
1 polymer ?
#
loop_
_entity_poly.entity_id
_entity_poly.type
_entity_poly.pdbx_seq_one_letter_code
_entity_poly.pdbx_strand_id
1 'polypeptide(L)'
;PSSEEELISLCQTLLEDVNRERRLVREDENGVMKLSFESDRELAETVSQAYDGLESQYPTLRSGYGPPKAVLASRGMSYLDITGVFFAYTFEANVNVDVPDYSIPATMGHELSHLRGYMREDEANFLGYLCCRESSHPDLRYSAAMLAFTHATNQLYRQDPEAAQEIFDGMEEGVRRDRAYNSAYWERFEGRLSEVSRTVN
;
A
#
# COMPACT_ATOMS: atom_id res chain seq x y z
N PRO A 1 -15.89 -11.16 -1.72
CA PRO A 1 -16.94 -11.58 -2.64
C PRO A 1 -17.18 -13.08 -2.56
N SER A 2 -18.43 -13.51 -2.63
CA SER A 2 -18.82 -14.93 -2.57
C SER A 2 -18.98 -15.54 -3.97
N SER A 3 -19.04 -14.70 -5.02
CA SER A 3 -19.12 -15.12 -6.40
C SER A 3 -18.12 -14.36 -7.28
N GLU A 4 -17.87 -14.89 -8.48
CA GLU A 4 -17.04 -14.24 -9.50
C GLU A 4 -17.65 -12.92 -9.97
N GLU A 5 -18.98 -12.87 -10.17
CA GLU A 5 -19.68 -11.66 -10.55
C GLU A 5 -19.53 -10.54 -9.51
N GLU A 6 -19.61 -10.88 -8.22
CA GLU A 6 -19.36 -9.93 -7.12
C GLU A 6 -17.91 -9.44 -7.12
N LEU A 7 -16.95 -10.31 -7.43
CA LEU A 7 -15.53 -9.94 -7.53
C LEU A 7 -15.28 -8.99 -8.71
N ILE A 8 -15.87 -9.27 -9.88
CA ILE A 8 -15.80 -8.39 -11.05
C ILE A 8 -16.40 -7.02 -10.72
N SER A 9 -17.59 -6.99 -10.11
CA SER A 9 -18.25 -5.74 -9.71
C SER A 9 -17.41 -4.95 -8.70
N LEU A 10 -16.78 -5.62 -7.75
CA LEU A 10 -15.84 -4.98 -6.82
C LEU A 10 -14.64 -4.39 -7.55
N CYS A 11 -14.04 -5.14 -8.48
CA CYS A 11 -12.90 -4.65 -9.27
C CYS A 11 -13.26 -3.43 -10.13
N GLN A 12 -14.48 -3.40 -10.70
CA GLN A 12 -14.99 -2.24 -11.44
C GLN A 12 -15.12 -1.00 -10.54
N THR A 13 -15.70 -1.16 -9.35
CA THR A 13 -15.81 -0.09 -8.36
C THR A 13 -14.43 0.43 -7.94
N LEU A 14 -13.50 -0.48 -7.66
CA LEU A 14 -12.13 -0.10 -7.28
C LEU A 14 -11.34 0.54 -8.42
N LEU A 15 -11.63 0.17 -9.67
CA LEU A 15 -11.08 0.84 -10.86
C LEU A 15 -11.52 2.31 -10.94
N GLU A 16 -12.81 2.57 -10.70
CA GLU A 16 -13.32 3.94 -10.66
C GLU A 16 -12.67 4.75 -9.53
N ASP A 17 -12.52 4.12 -8.35
CA ASP A 17 -11.89 4.76 -7.19
C ASP A 17 -10.43 5.08 -7.46
N VAL A 18 -9.64 4.13 -7.96
CA VAL A 18 -8.21 4.34 -8.20
C VAL A 18 -7.97 5.40 -9.29
N ASN A 19 -8.76 5.40 -10.37
CA ASN A 19 -8.69 6.41 -11.40
C ASN A 19 -9.06 7.81 -10.85
N ARG A 20 -10.11 7.90 -10.03
CA ARG A 20 -10.55 9.15 -9.42
C ARG A 20 -9.49 9.74 -8.48
N GLU A 21 -8.99 8.93 -7.55
CA GLU A 21 -8.02 9.39 -6.55
C GLU A 21 -6.67 9.72 -7.20
N ARG A 22 -6.27 8.99 -8.27
CA ARG A 22 -5.04 9.26 -9.02
C ARG A 22 -4.96 10.68 -9.58
N ARG A 23 -6.08 11.24 -9.99
CA ARG A 23 -6.17 12.62 -10.54
C ARG A 23 -5.92 13.70 -9.49
N LEU A 24 -5.97 13.35 -8.20
CA LEU A 24 -5.87 14.29 -7.09
C LEU A 24 -4.48 14.36 -6.46
N VAL A 25 -3.58 13.49 -6.88
CA VAL A 25 -2.22 13.40 -6.34
C VAL A 25 -1.19 14.06 -7.25
N ARG A 26 -0.04 14.39 -6.69
CA ARG A 26 1.08 15.00 -7.43
C ARG A 26 1.83 13.94 -8.25
N GLU A 27 2.52 14.42 -9.27
CA GLU A 27 3.40 13.62 -10.12
C GLU A 27 4.84 14.17 -10.07
N ASP A 28 5.80 13.28 -10.27
CA ASP A 28 7.17 13.65 -10.56
C ASP A 28 7.35 14.03 -12.05
N GLU A 29 8.59 14.31 -12.47
CA GLU A 29 8.94 14.66 -13.85
C GLU A 29 8.65 13.55 -14.87
N ASN A 30 8.52 12.30 -14.41
CA ASN A 30 8.19 11.14 -15.23
C ASN A 30 6.68 10.82 -15.21
N GLY A 31 5.88 11.63 -14.51
CA GLY A 31 4.45 11.45 -14.33
C GLY A 31 4.09 10.30 -13.39
N VAL A 32 5.02 9.84 -12.56
CA VAL A 32 4.78 8.86 -11.50
C VAL A 32 4.27 9.58 -10.26
N MET A 33 3.33 8.96 -9.54
CA MET A 33 2.82 9.55 -8.30
C MET A 33 3.94 9.86 -7.32
N LYS A 34 3.90 11.06 -6.76
CA LYS A 34 4.85 11.56 -5.78
C LYS A 34 4.13 12.08 -4.54
N LEU A 35 4.53 11.61 -3.36
CA LEU A 35 4.02 12.09 -2.09
C LEU A 35 4.20 13.60 -1.96
N SER A 36 3.19 14.28 -1.41
CA SER A 36 3.17 15.74 -1.25
C SER A 36 3.68 16.22 0.10
N PHE A 37 4.10 15.30 0.97
CA PHE A 37 4.65 15.59 2.30
C PHE A 37 6.09 16.10 2.22
N GLU A 38 6.46 16.98 3.14
CA GLU A 38 7.82 17.54 3.21
C GLU A 38 8.83 16.54 3.80
N SER A 39 8.35 15.56 4.58
CA SER A 39 9.18 14.54 5.21
C SER A 39 8.40 13.25 5.50
N ASP A 40 9.13 12.13 5.61
CA ASP A 40 8.58 10.85 6.06
C ASP A 40 7.93 10.93 7.45
N ARG A 41 8.44 11.83 8.28
CA ARG A 41 7.89 12.08 9.63
C ARG A 41 6.49 12.70 9.54
N GLU A 42 6.31 13.70 8.70
CA GLU A 42 5.01 14.36 8.49
C GLU A 42 3.99 13.36 7.94
N LEU A 43 4.40 12.54 6.97
CA LEU A 43 3.58 11.44 6.45
C LEU A 43 3.18 10.49 7.57
N ALA A 44 4.13 10.01 8.35
CA ALA A 44 3.90 9.06 9.44
C ALA A 44 2.94 9.62 10.51
N GLU A 45 3.11 10.88 10.88
CA GLU A 45 2.21 11.58 11.81
C GLU A 45 0.79 11.73 11.23
N THR A 46 0.68 12.03 9.93
CA THR A 46 -0.62 12.13 9.23
C THR A 46 -1.34 10.78 9.17
N VAL A 47 -0.62 9.70 8.83
CA VAL A 47 -1.20 8.34 8.82
C VAL A 47 -1.62 7.92 10.23
N SER A 48 -0.81 8.22 11.26
CA SER A 48 -1.16 7.94 12.65
C SER A 48 -2.44 8.67 13.09
N GLN A 49 -2.57 9.93 12.74
CA GLN A 49 -3.78 10.73 13.02
C GLN A 49 -5.01 10.18 12.29
N ALA A 50 -4.86 9.79 11.02
CA ALA A 50 -5.94 9.15 10.26
C ALA A 50 -6.39 7.84 10.91
N TYR A 51 -5.43 7.04 11.38
CA TYR A 51 -5.73 5.79 12.10
C TYR A 51 -6.45 6.06 13.43
N ASP A 52 -5.96 7.00 14.21
CA ASP A 52 -6.56 7.37 15.51
C ASP A 52 -8.00 7.93 15.31
N GLY A 53 -8.27 8.58 14.19
CA GLY A 53 -9.61 9.03 13.82
C GLY A 53 -10.65 7.90 13.70
N LEU A 54 -10.21 6.67 13.40
CA LEU A 54 -11.10 5.51 13.31
C LEU A 54 -11.71 5.10 14.67
N GLU A 55 -11.07 5.44 15.79
CA GLU A 55 -11.57 5.07 17.13
C GLU A 55 -13.01 5.57 17.37
N SER A 56 -13.37 6.71 16.81
CA SER A 56 -14.71 7.28 16.96
C SER A 56 -15.81 6.41 16.36
N GLN A 57 -15.51 5.67 15.29
CA GLN A 57 -16.43 4.75 14.62
C GLN A 57 -16.21 3.30 15.07
N TYR A 58 -14.97 2.96 15.38
CA TYR A 58 -14.52 1.61 15.73
C TYR A 58 -13.75 1.63 17.05
N PRO A 59 -14.42 1.61 18.21
CA PRO A 59 -13.78 1.76 19.52
C PRO A 59 -12.73 0.70 19.89
N THR A 60 -12.68 -0.39 19.13
CA THR A 60 -11.63 -1.43 19.26
C THR A 60 -10.29 -1.01 18.66
N LEU A 61 -10.31 -0.02 17.74
CA LEU A 61 -9.13 0.54 17.10
C LEU A 61 -8.57 1.69 17.95
N ARG A 62 -8.07 1.35 19.14
CA ARG A 62 -7.61 2.33 20.12
C ARG A 62 -6.54 3.27 19.55
N SER A 63 -6.64 4.54 19.92
CA SER A 63 -5.64 5.58 19.68
C SER A 63 -4.47 5.53 20.67
N GLY A 64 -3.54 6.45 20.54
CA GLY A 64 -2.44 6.66 21.49
C GLY A 64 -1.19 5.84 21.24
N TYR A 65 -1.04 5.25 20.08
CA TYR A 65 0.20 4.62 19.62
C TYR A 65 1.07 5.64 18.88
N GLY A 66 2.39 5.46 18.96
CA GLY A 66 3.33 6.32 18.23
C GLY A 66 3.23 6.14 16.71
N PRO A 67 3.66 7.16 15.93
CA PRO A 67 3.67 7.07 14.48
C PRO A 67 4.65 5.99 13.99
N PRO A 68 4.43 5.41 12.81
CA PRO A 68 5.37 4.47 12.20
C PRO A 68 6.70 5.18 11.89
N LYS A 69 7.79 4.42 11.86
CA LYS A 69 9.13 4.91 11.63
C LYS A 69 9.62 4.56 10.23
N ALA A 70 10.07 5.56 9.48
CA ALA A 70 10.82 5.33 8.27
C ALA A 70 12.19 4.72 8.59
N VAL A 71 12.53 3.62 7.95
CA VAL A 71 13.79 2.90 8.19
C VAL A 71 14.90 3.55 7.37
N LEU A 72 15.99 3.98 8.01
CA LEU A 72 17.15 4.57 7.32
C LEU A 72 17.80 3.63 6.30
N ALA A 73 17.72 2.31 6.53
CA ALA A 73 18.23 1.27 5.64
C ALA A 73 17.13 0.66 4.75
N SER A 74 16.12 1.44 4.38
CA SER A 74 14.96 1.01 3.57
C SER A 74 15.35 0.21 2.33
N ARG A 75 16.39 0.64 1.61
CA ARG A 75 16.90 -0.09 0.46
C ARG A 75 17.36 -1.52 0.79
N GLY A 76 17.86 -1.74 2.00
CA GLY A 76 18.20 -3.09 2.49
C GLY A 76 16.95 -3.96 2.68
N MET A 77 15.85 -3.36 3.10
CA MET A 77 14.56 -4.06 3.20
C MET A 77 14.04 -4.47 1.82
N SER A 78 14.22 -3.64 0.80
CA SER A 78 13.80 -3.95 -0.58
C SER A 78 14.53 -5.17 -1.16
N TYR A 79 15.78 -5.41 -0.78
CA TYR A 79 16.50 -6.64 -1.15
C TYR A 79 15.91 -7.90 -0.49
N LEU A 80 15.19 -7.76 0.60
CA LEU A 80 14.55 -8.85 1.33
C LEU A 80 13.05 -8.97 1.03
N ASP A 81 12.55 -8.18 0.06
CA ASP A 81 11.13 -8.07 -0.26
C ASP A 81 10.25 -7.66 0.94
N ILE A 82 10.80 -6.77 1.79
CA ILE A 82 10.13 -6.30 3.01
C ILE A 82 9.70 -4.86 2.81
N THR A 83 8.39 -4.62 2.88
CA THR A 83 7.78 -3.28 2.81
C THR A 83 7.58 -2.63 4.18
N GLY A 84 7.36 -3.44 5.22
CA GLY A 84 7.23 -3.00 6.59
C GLY A 84 7.50 -4.13 7.56
N VAL A 85 7.73 -3.81 8.82
CA VAL A 85 7.90 -4.79 9.89
C VAL A 85 7.49 -4.21 11.24
N PHE A 86 6.54 -4.87 11.89
CA PHE A 86 6.25 -4.65 13.30
C PHE A 86 7.30 -5.37 14.16
N PHE A 87 8.03 -4.63 14.97
CA PHE A 87 9.03 -5.18 15.86
C PHE A 87 8.48 -5.29 17.28
N ALA A 88 8.07 -6.51 17.65
CA ALA A 88 7.34 -6.77 18.90
C ALA A 88 8.11 -6.43 20.19
N TYR A 89 9.45 -6.49 20.17
CA TYR A 89 10.27 -6.21 21.36
C TYR A 89 10.34 -4.74 21.71
N THR A 90 10.29 -3.84 20.72
CA THR A 90 10.31 -2.40 20.92
C THR A 90 8.95 -1.74 20.73
N PHE A 91 7.95 -2.52 20.32
CA PHE A 91 6.61 -2.02 19.97
C PHE A 91 6.68 -0.90 18.92
N GLU A 92 7.39 -1.15 17.85
CA GLU A 92 7.59 -0.17 16.78
C GLU A 92 7.10 -0.71 15.44
N ALA A 93 6.35 0.12 14.73
CA ALA A 93 6.02 -0.08 13.31
C ALA A 93 7.12 0.56 12.47
N ASN A 94 7.83 -0.22 11.68
CA ASN A 94 8.95 0.23 10.86
C ASN A 94 8.60 0.01 9.39
N VAL A 95 8.79 1.04 8.54
CA VAL A 95 8.34 1.03 7.15
C VAL A 95 9.48 1.36 6.21
N ASN A 96 9.57 0.59 5.13
CA ASN A 96 10.44 0.84 4.01
C ASN A 96 9.92 2.03 3.20
N VAL A 97 10.71 3.09 3.10
CA VAL A 97 10.38 4.32 2.34
C VAL A 97 11.17 4.43 1.03
N ASP A 98 11.94 3.40 0.64
CA ASP A 98 12.62 3.31 -0.67
C ASP A 98 11.71 2.69 -1.76
N VAL A 99 10.47 2.32 -1.42
CA VAL A 99 9.48 1.75 -2.33
C VAL A 99 8.69 2.83 -3.08
N PRO A 100 7.90 2.48 -4.12
CA PRO A 100 7.05 3.46 -4.81
C PRO A 100 6.15 4.22 -3.85
N ASP A 101 6.15 5.53 -3.96
CA ASP A 101 5.53 6.48 -3.02
C ASP A 101 4.07 6.12 -2.68
N TYR A 102 3.28 5.69 -3.67
CA TYR A 102 1.87 5.36 -3.45
C TYR A 102 1.64 4.19 -2.49
N SER A 103 2.62 3.30 -2.31
CA SER A 103 2.49 2.14 -1.42
C SER A 103 2.75 2.47 0.05
N ILE A 104 3.51 3.53 0.33
CA ILE A 104 4.00 3.85 1.69
C ILE A 104 2.87 4.13 2.68
N PRO A 105 1.87 4.99 2.40
CA PRO A 105 0.82 5.31 3.38
C PRO A 105 0.02 4.09 3.85
N ALA A 106 -0.43 3.25 2.92
CA ALA A 106 -1.20 2.05 3.27
C ALA A 106 -0.35 1.02 4.01
N THR A 107 0.94 0.88 3.68
CA THR A 107 1.90 0.06 4.44
C THR A 107 2.07 0.60 5.86
N MET A 108 2.16 1.91 6.05
CA MET A 108 2.19 2.53 7.40
C MET A 108 0.94 2.18 8.21
N GLY A 109 -0.24 2.26 7.60
CA GLY A 109 -1.51 1.87 8.22
C GLY A 109 -1.57 0.38 8.57
N HIS A 110 -1.02 -0.48 7.72
CA HIS A 110 -0.89 -1.92 7.94
C HIS A 110 -0.02 -2.20 9.19
N GLU A 111 1.18 -1.63 9.27
CA GLU A 111 2.08 -1.81 10.41
C GLU A 111 1.50 -1.24 11.72
N LEU A 112 0.75 -0.14 11.64
CA LEU A 112 0.00 0.39 12.78
C LEU A 112 -1.11 -0.56 13.27
N SER A 113 -1.62 -1.43 12.40
CA SER A 113 -2.59 -2.46 12.77
C SER A 113 -1.94 -3.58 13.57
N HIS A 114 -0.75 -4.01 13.18
CA HIS A 114 0.05 -4.96 13.96
C HIS A 114 0.41 -4.39 15.34
N LEU A 115 0.75 -3.10 15.41
CA LEU A 115 1.03 -2.42 16.68
C LEU A 115 -0.17 -2.43 17.64
N ARG A 116 -1.40 -2.50 17.10
CA ARG A 116 -2.66 -2.61 17.87
C ARG A 116 -3.11 -4.05 18.15
N GLY A 117 -2.29 -5.04 17.76
CA GLY A 117 -2.54 -6.45 18.03
C GLY A 117 -3.31 -7.21 16.94
N TYR A 118 -3.61 -6.59 15.80
CA TYR A 118 -4.18 -7.25 14.64
C TYR A 118 -3.08 -7.98 13.86
N MET A 119 -2.84 -9.24 14.21
CA MET A 119 -1.68 -9.99 13.71
C MET A 119 -1.96 -10.74 12.40
N ARG A 120 -3.21 -10.81 11.96
CA ARG A 120 -3.55 -11.44 10.68
C ARG A 120 -3.33 -10.44 9.55
N GLU A 121 -2.63 -10.90 8.50
CA GLU A 121 -2.28 -10.08 7.34
C GLU A 121 -3.49 -9.51 6.61
N ASP A 122 -4.56 -10.31 6.47
CA ASP A 122 -5.80 -9.86 5.84
C ASP A 122 -6.52 -8.77 6.66
N GLU A 123 -6.51 -8.88 7.98
CA GLU A 123 -7.05 -7.85 8.88
C GLU A 123 -6.17 -6.58 8.85
N ALA A 124 -4.86 -6.72 8.92
CA ALA A 124 -3.93 -5.59 8.86
C ALA A 124 -4.01 -4.85 7.53
N ASN A 125 -4.09 -5.56 6.40
CA ASN A 125 -4.32 -4.98 5.08
C ASN A 125 -5.65 -4.22 5.01
N PHE A 126 -6.74 -4.80 5.54
CA PHE A 126 -8.04 -4.14 5.56
C PHE A 126 -8.05 -2.88 6.42
N LEU A 127 -7.43 -2.92 7.60
CA LEU A 127 -7.35 -1.76 8.49
C LEU A 127 -6.44 -0.67 7.95
N GLY A 128 -5.33 -1.03 7.29
CA GLY A 128 -4.47 -0.09 6.58
C GLY A 128 -5.21 0.60 5.43
N TYR A 129 -5.99 -0.17 4.65
CA TYR A 129 -6.89 0.38 3.65
C TYR A 129 -7.91 1.34 4.26
N LEU A 130 -8.63 0.91 5.31
CA LEU A 130 -9.67 1.71 5.95
C LEU A 130 -9.13 3.03 6.50
N CYS A 131 -8.01 2.99 7.19
CA CYS A 131 -7.31 4.16 7.72
C CYS A 131 -7.03 5.20 6.64
N CYS A 132 -6.44 4.76 5.53
CA CYS A 132 -6.05 5.66 4.45
C CYS A 132 -7.26 6.14 3.63
N ARG A 133 -8.26 5.28 3.42
CA ARG A 133 -9.49 5.61 2.69
C ARG A 133 -10.31 6.72 3.36
N GLU A 134 -10.46 6.65 4.67
CA GLU A 134 -11.24 7.63 5.45
C GLU A 134 -10.49 8.96 5.68
N SER A 135 -9.24 9.06 5.22
CA SER A 135 -8.45 10.29 5.33
C SER A 135 -8.95 11.39 4.39
N SER A 136 -8.82 12.64 4.84
CA SER A 136 -9.02 13.81 3.97
C SER A 136 -7.87 14.02 2.98
N HIS A 137 -6.71 13.39 3.18
CA HIS A 137 -5.50 13.59 2.37
C HIS A 137 -5.53 12.73 1.09
N PRO A 138 -5.40 13.33 -0.11
CA PRO A 138 -5.48 12.60 -1.38
C PRO A 138 -4.44 11.46 -1.51
N ASP A 139 -3.20 11.68 -1.07
CA ASP A 139 -2.13 10.67 -1.18
C ASP A 139 -2.48 9.41 -0.39
N LEU A 140 -3.10 9.56 0.80
CA LEU A 140 -3.54 8.42 1.60
C LEU A 140 -4.69 7.68 0.90
N ARG A 141 -5.68 8.40 0.39
CA ARG A 141 -6.82 7.77 -0.31
C ARG A 141 -6.37 7.04 -1.57
N TYR A 142 -5.45 7.62 -2.34
CA TYR A 142 -4.90 6.95 -3.51
C TYR A 142 -4.12 5.68 -3.12
N SER A 143 -3.31 5.74 -2.06
CA SER A 143 -2.61 4.57 -1.52
C SER A 143 -3.57 3.45 -1.13
N ALA A 144 -4.67 3.78 -0.44
CA ALA A 144 -5.72 2.83 -0.10
C ALA A 144 -6.39 2.23 -1.35
N ALA A 145 -6.75 3.07 -2.32
CA ALA A 145 -7.38 2.62 -3.55
C ALA A 145 -6.47 1.65 -4.32
N MET A 146 -5.17 1.95 -4.43
CA MET A 146 -4.18 1.09 -5.06
C MET A 146 -4.00 -0.24 -4.34
N LEU A 147 -3.98 -0.24 -3.00
CA LEU A 147 -3.90 -1.47 -2.19
C LEU A 147 -5.11 -2.37 -2.47
N ALA A 148 -6.31 -1.85 -2.34
CA ALA A 148 -7.54 -2.61 -2.54
C ALA A 148 -7.67 -3.10 -4.00
N PHE A 149 -7.39 -2.24 -4.98
CA PHE A 149 -7.41 -2.56 -6.40
C PHE A 149 -6.44 -3.70 -6.72
N THR A 150 -5.21 -3.63 -6.21
CA THR A 150 -4.20 -4.66 -6.44
C THR A 150 -4.62 -6.00 -5.87
N HIS A 151 -5.12 -6.04 -4.62
CA HIS A 151 -5.57 -7.29 -4.00
C HIS A 151 -6.77 -7.91 -4.73
N ALA A 152 -7.77 -7.10 -5.08
CA ALA A 152 -8.96 -7.59 -5.76
C ALA A 152 -8.65 -8.09 -7.19
N THR A 153 -7.88 -7.30 -7.96
CA THR A 153 -7.52 -7.70 -9.34
C THR A 153 -6.56 -8.88 -9.38
N ASN A 154 -5.65 -9.04 -8.42
CA ASN A 154 -4.83 -10.24 -8.30
C ASN A 154 -5.68 -11.49 -8.01
N GLN A 155 -6.73 -11.37 -7.21
CA GLN A 155 -7.67 -12.46 -6.97
C GLN A 155 -8.49 -12.77 -8.22
N LEU A 156 -8.97 -11.74 -8.93
CA LEU A 156 -9.70 -11.91 -10.18
C LEU A 156 -8.83 -12.57 -11.25
N TYR A 157 -7.59 -12.11 -11.42
CA TYR A 157 -6.65 -12.68 -12.40
C TYR A 157 -6.38 -14.18 -12.20
N ARG A 158 -6.40 -14.66 -10.94
CA ARG A 158 -6.25 -16.10 -10.65
C ARG A 158 -7.47 -16.92 -11.02
N GLN A 159 -8.67 -16.32 -11.05
CA GLN A 159 -9.93 -16.99 -11.35
C GLN A 159 -10.33 -16.83 -12.83
N ASP A 160 -10.26 -15.61 -13.32
CA ASP A 160 -10.59 -15.21 -14.67
C ASP A 160 -9.59 -14.15 -15.19
N PRO A 161 -8.52 -14.59 -15.91
CA PRO A 161 -7.54 -13.68 -16.49
C PRO A 161 -8.12 -12.73 -17.54
N GLU A 162 -9.17 -13.16 -18.28
CA GLU A 162 -9.79 -12.34 -19.35
C GLU A 162 -10.57 -11.19 -18.72
N ALA A 163 -11.41 -11.46 -17.74
CA ALA A 163 -12.13 -10.43 -16.99
C ALA A 163 -11.15 -9.47 -16.28
N ALA A 164 -10.05 -9.98 -15.71
CA ALA A 164 -9.03 -9.13 -15.11
C ALA A 164 -8.37 -8.21 -16.15
N GLN A 165 -8.13 -8.69 -17.37
CA GLN A 165 -7.56 -7.87 -18.45
C GLN A 165 -8.50 -6.72 -18.84
N GLU A 166 -9.82 -6.97 -18.92
CA GLU A 166 -10.81 -5.92 -19.17
C GLU A 166 -10.76 -4.82 -18.09
N ILE A 167 -10.61 -5.21 -16.82
CA ILE A 167 -10.41 -4.25 -15.73
C ILE A 167 -9.11 -3.44 -15.92
N PHE A 168 -7.99 -4.09 -16.26
CA PHE A 168 -6.71 -3.41 -16.49
C PHE A 168 -6.77 -2.45 -17.68
N ASP A 169 -7.53 -2.77 -18.71
CA ASP A 169 -7.71 -1.90 -19.88
C ASP A 169 -8.46 -0.60 -19.53
N GLY A 170 -9.27 -0.62 -18.49
CA GLY A 170 -9.96 0.56 -17.95
C GLY A 170 -9.11 1.49 -17.08
N MET A 171 -7.87 1.12 -16.74
CA MET A 171 -6.98 2.01 -15.97
C MET A 171 -6.60 3.25 -16.78
N GLU A 172 -6.61 4.41 -16.13
CA GLU A 172 -6.03 5.62 -16.69
C GLU A 172 -4.50 5.56 -16.75
N GLU A 173 -3.92 6.40 -17.61
CA GLU A 173 -2.49 6.36 -17.88
C GLU A 173 -1.63 6.58 -16.63
N GLY A 174 -2.02 7.46 -15.71
CA GLY A 174 -1.32 7.68 -14.45
C GLY A 174 -1.26 6.40 -13.59
N VAL A 175 -2.37 5.68 -13.47
CA VAL A 175 -2.43 4.41 -12.73
C VAL A 175 -1.56 3.34 -13.39
N ARG A 176 -1.60 3.24 -14.73
CA ARG A 176 -0.76 2.30 -15.48
C ARG A 176 0.72 2.59 -15.26
N ARG A 177 1.09 3.87 -15.27
CA ARG A 177 2.46 4.35 -15.07
C ARG A 177 2.98 4.02 -13.67
N ASP A 178 2.17 4.25 -12.63
CA ASP A 178 2.53 3.93 -11.26
C ASP A 178 2.69 2.42 -11.06
N ARG A 179 1.83 1.59 -11.66
CA ARG A 179 1.97 0.12 -11.63
C ARG A 179 3.20 -0.36 -12.37
N ALA A 180 3.47 0.20 -13.56
CA ALA A 180 4.67 -0.14 -14.33
C ALA A 180 5.94 0.25 -13.57
N TYR A 181 5.95 1.42 -12.91
CA TYR A 181 7.05 1.84 -12.06
C TYR A 181 7.28 0.88 -10.90
N ASN A 182 6.20 0.41 -10.24
CA ASN A 182 6.29 -0.57 -9.17
C ASN A 182 6.87 -1.90 -9.65
N SER A 183 6.41 -2.42 -10.79
CA SER A 183 6.96 -3.65 -11.36
C SER A 183 8.45 -3.50 -11.66
N ALA A 184 8.85 -2.43 -12.34
CA ALA A 184 10.25 -2.13 -12.65
C ALA A 184 11.10 -1.88 -11.37
N TYR A 185 10.48 -1.38 -10.30
CA TYR A 185 11.16 -1.23 -9.01
C TYR A 185 11.53 -2.60 -8.45
N TRP A 186 10.60 -3.52 -8.33
CA TRP A 186 10.82 -4.84 -7.72
C TRP A 186 11.70 -5.76 -8.58
N GLU A 187 11.56 -5.71 -9.90
CA GLU A 187 12.43 -6.45 -10.84
C GLU A 187 13.95 -6.18 -10.61
N ARG A 188 14.30 -4.98 -10.14
CA ARG A 188 15.70 -4.63 -9.83
C ARG A 188 16.27 -5.43 -8.65
N PHE A 189 15.41 -5.94 -7.78
CA PHE A 189 15.81 -6.68 -6.58
C PHE A 189 15.72 -8.20 -6.76
N GLU A 190 14.78 -8.70 -7.56
CA GLU A 190 14.60 -10.15 -7.83
C GLU A 190 15.85 -10.80 -8.44
N GLY A 191 16.52 -10.15 -9.36
CA GLY A 191 17.72 -10.68 -10.04
C GLY A 191 18.94 -10.86 -9.13
N ARG A 192 19.07 -10.06 -8.09
CA ARG A 192 20.25 -10.04 -7.22
C ARG A 192 20.23 -11.11 -6.11
N LEU A 193 19.07 -11.49 -5.63
CA LEU A 193 18.93 -12.61 -4.69
C LEU A 193 19.35 -13.93 -5.33
N SER A 194 19.05 -14.12 -6.62
CA SER A 194 19.47 -15.31 -7.37
C SER A 194 20.97 -15.34 -7.63
N GLU A 195 21.64 -14.20 -7.81
CA GLU A 195 23.09 -14.10 -7.97
C GLU A 195 23.85 -14.38 -6.67
N VAL A 196 23.39 -13.82 -5.54
CA VAL A 196 23.99 -14.06 -4.22
C VAL A 196 23.85 -15.53 -3.82
N SER A 197 22.71 -16.15 -4.07
CA SER A 197 22.48 -17.58 -3.81
C SER A 197 23.37 -18.49 -4.67
N ARG A 198 23.69 -18.08 -5.91
CA ARG A 198 24.61 -18.83 -6.80
C ARG A 198 26.08 -18.68 -6.41
N THR A 199 26.44 -17.61 -5.72
CA THR A 199 27.84 -17.31 -5.33
C THR A 199 28.22 -17.98 -3.99
N VAL A 200 27.23 -18.41 -3.21
CA VAL A 200 27.42 -19.03 -1.88
C VAL A 200 27.34 -20.59 -1.95
N ASN A 201 26.99 -21.16 -3.10
CA ASN A 201 27.06 -22.59 -3.40
C ASN A 201 28.24 -22.89 -4.34
#